data_ff389067f5c40521e5d0308ba0ce67e1
#
_entry.id   ff389067f5c40521e5d0308ba0ce67e1
#
_cell.length_a   1.000
_cell.length_b   1.000
_cell.length_c   1.000
_cell.angle_alpha   90.00
_cell.angle_beta   90.00
_cell.angle_gamma   90.00
#
_symmetry.space_group_name_H-M   'P 1'
#
loop_
_entity.id
_entity.type
_entity.pdbx_description
1 polymer ?
#
loop_
_entity_poly.entity_id
_entity_poly.type
_entity_poly.pdbx_seq_one_letter_code
_entity_poly.pdbx_strand_id
1 'polypeptide(L)'
;MKLKPLHPLILLLTVSFLMLTSSFITKVESSEETGNMTNDELLRNVFSAIDNLKTIRYNLQCNERIKGRMQHTESKVKLQVVPRKLYLYIKGIEVLWCEGTNNGNALVNPGSFPYINLNLDPNGSLMRKDQHHTINEMGYHYLEDIIKDGLRKVGDKIDKNFILLGEEKYNGRVCYKLSITFPDFTWNSYTVKKDETLITIARKLHVSEYMILENNSKLDWYNDVKEGDVIKVPSSYSKLTLLLIDKEYMLPVSNKVFDDKGLFETYEYYDMQVNKPFDQKEFTKGFEGYNF
;
A
#
# COMPACT_ATOMS: atom_id res chain seq x y z
N MET A 1 -75.44 26.45 -44.17
CA MET A 1 -75.60 26.53 -45.67
C MET A 1 -74.33 25.87 -46.23
N LYS A 2 -74.45 24.63 -46.57
CA LYS A 2 -74.17 23.99 -47.83
C LYS A 2 -73.02 24.61 -48.60
N LEU A 3 -71.90 23.93 -48.86
CA LEU A 3 -71.76 22.98 -49.95
C LEU A 3 -70.42 22.24 -49.83
N LYS A 4 -70.48 20.97 -50.12
CA LYS A 4 -69.45 19.96 -50.46
C LYS A 4 -68.90 20.20 -51.88
N PRO A 5 -68.08 19.30 -52.39
CA PRO A 5 -66.66 19.05 -52.45
C PRO A 5 -66.13 19.08 -53.88
N LEU A 6 -64.84 18.83 -54.10
CA LEU A 6 -64.41 18.11 -55.33
C LEU A 6 -62.97 17.66 -55.24
N HIS A 7 -62.74 16.36 -55.28
CA HIS A 7 -61.59 15.71 -55.89
C HIS A 7 -61.67 15.89 -57.42
N PRO A 8 -60.59 15.74 -58.22
CA PRO A 8 -59.66 14.63 -58.29
C PRO A 8 -58.29 15.07 -58.87
N LEU A 9 -57.24 14.36 -58.90
CA LEU A 9 -56.75 13.46 -59.94
C LEU A 9 -55.29 13.11 -59.70
N ILE A 10 -55.04 11.86 -59.77
CA ILE A 10 -53.79 11.13 -59.76
C ILE A 10 -52.92 11.56 -60.94
N LEU A 11 -51.62 11.81 -60.71
CA LEU A 11 -50.61 11.65 -61.76
C LEU A 11 -49.38 10.93 -61.19
N LEU A 12 -49.25 9.67 -61.52
CA LEU A 12 -48.12 8.82 -61.32
C LEU A 12 -46.95 9.33 -62.17
N LEU A 13 -45.85 9.73 -61.54
CA LEU A 13 -44.57 9.88 -62.21
C LEU A 13 -43.58 9.02 -61.49
N THR A 14 -43.28 7.85 -62.06
CA THR A 14 -42.24 6.93 -61.71
C THR A 14 -40.89 7.56 -62.11
N VAL A 15 -40.14 8.04 -61.16
CA VAL A 15 -38.71 8.35 -61.35
C VAL A 15 -37.91 7.23 -60.71
N SER A 16 -37.34 6.39 -61.56
CA SER A 16 -36.33 5.39 -61.13
C SER A 16 -35.10 6.09 -60.63
N PHE A 17 -34.91 6.11 -59.30
CA PHE A 17 -33.67 6.58 -58.68
C PHE A 17 -32.75 5.38 -58.48
N LEU A 18 -31.76 5.29 -59.36
CA LEU A 18 -30.64 4.31 -59.24
C LEU A 18 -29.84 4.68 -58.01
N MET A 19 -30.05 3.98 -56.90
CA MET A 19 -29.18 4.12 -55.72
C MET A 19 -27.87 3.38 -55.98
N LEU A 20 -26.80 4.15 -56.24
CA LEU A 20 -25.42 3.71 -56.09
C LEU A 20 -25.16 3.58 -54.59
N THR A 21 -25.26 2.36 -54.05
CA THR A 21 -24.76 2.05 -52.71
C THR A 21 -23.23 1.98 -52.77
N SER A 22 -22.56 3.10 -52.53
CA SER A 22 -21.16 3.06 -52.18
C SER A 22 -21.04 2.49 -50.76
N SER A 23 -20.67 1.22 -50.67
CA SER A 23 -20.29 0.59 -49.41
C SER A 23 -19.05 1.27 -48.91
N PHE A 24 -19.22 2.24 -47.99
CA PHE A 24 -18.12 2.64 -47.10
C PHE A 24 -17.84 1.47 -46.15
N ILE A 25 -16.90 0.62 -46.53
CA ILE A 25 -16.25 -0.26 -45.59
C ILE A 25 -15.41 0.67 -44.70
N THR A 26 -16.01 1.13 -43.62
CA THR A 26 -15.25 1.63 -42.50
C THR A 26 -14.39 0.48 -41.99
N LYS A 27 -13.11 0.51 -42.34
CA LYS A 27 -12.11 -0.31 -41.71
C LYS A 27 -12.18 0.05 -40.22
N VAL A 28 -12.83 -0.82 -39.43
CA VAL A 28 -12.73 -0.81 -38.00
C VAL A 28 -11.25 -1.08 -37.76
N GLU A 29 -10.48 -0.02 -37.47
CA GLU A 29 -9.16 -0.19 -36.89
C GLU A 29 -9.38 -1.06 -35.67
N SER A 30 -8.82 -2.26 -35.72
CA SER A 30 -8.73 -3.14 -34.58
C SER A 30 -8.09 -2.31 -33.47
N SER A 31 -8.85 -2.01 -32.42
CA SER A 31 -8.25 -1.59 -31.15
C SER A 31 -7.07 -2.51 -30.91
N GLU A 32 -5.89 -1.93 -30.78
CA GLU A 32 -4.71 -2.63 -30.28
C GLU A 32 -5.19 -3.53 -29.13
N GLU A 33 -4.91 -4.81 -29.22
CA GLU A 33 -4.97 -5.71 -28.08
C GLU A 33 -4.10 -5.08 -27.00
N THR A 34 -4.73 -4.38 -26.07
CA THR A 34 -4.08 -4.07 -24.80
C THR A 34 -3.87 -5.43 -24.16
N GLY A 35 -2.68 -6.00 -24.36
CA GLY A 35 -2.29 -7.28 -23.82
C GLY A 35 -2.67 -7.27 -22.34
N ASN A 36 -3.48 -8.24 -21.91
CA ASN A 36 -3.89 -8.34 -20.53
C ASN A 36 -2.64 -8.45 -19.67
N MET A 37 -2.43 -7.46 -18.77
CA MET A 37 -1.36 -7.48 -17.78
C MET A 37 -1.35 -8.83 -17.06
N THR A 38 -0.22 -9.53 -17.08
CA THR A 38 -0.06 -10.79 -16.34
C THR A 38 0.33 -10.52 -14.89
N ASN A 39 0.11 -11.50 -14.00
CA ASN A 39 0.53 -11.39 -12.59
C ASN A 39 2.04 -11.09 -12.46
N ASP A 40 2.86 -11.81 -13.22
CA ASP A 40 4.31 -11.68 -13.21
C ASP A 40 4.77 -10.33 -13.77
N GLU A 41 4.16 -9.83 -14.84
CA GLU A 41 4.43 -8.51 -15.40
C GLU A 41 4.05 -7.39 -14.43
N LEU A 42 2.87 -7.49 -13.79
CA LEU A 42 2.45 -6.53 -12.78
C LEU A 42 3.45 -6.47 -11.62
N LEU A 43 3.87 -7.62 -11.10
CA LEU A 43 4.82 -7.68 -9.98
C LEU A 43 6.19 -7.12 -10.36
N ARG A 44 6.70 -7.44 -11.57
CA ARG A 44 7.94 -6.83 -12.07
C ARG A 44 7.84 -5.31 -12.17
N ASN A 45 6.72 -4.79 -12.66
CA ASN A 45 6.51 -3.36 -12.78
C ASN A 45 6.45 -2.69 -11.41
N VAL A 46 5.78 -3.32 -10.43
CA VAL A 46 5.72 -2.83 -9.04
C VAL A 46 7.12 -2.79 -8.42
N PHE A 47 7.90 -3.87 -8.52
CA PHE A 47 9.26 -3.91 -7.97
C PHE A 47 10.16 -2.88 -8.66
N SER A 48 10.09 -2.77 -9.98
CA SER A 48 10.83 -1.74 -10.71
C SER A 48 10.45 -0.32 -10.27
N ALA A 49 9.17 -0.06 -10.01
CA ALA A 49 8.72 1.24 -9.52
C ALA A 49 9.24 1.54 -8.11
N ILE A 50 9.29 0.54 -7.22
CA ILE A 50 9.84 0.66 -5.87
C ILE A 50 11.35 0.89 -5.93
N ASP A 51 12.10 0.12 -6.73
CA ASP A 51 13.55 0.26 -6.90
C ASP A 51 13.93 1.64 -7.48
N ASN A 52 13.09 2.23 -8.33
CA ASN A 52 13.29 3.54 -8.92
C ASN A 52 12.71 4.70 -8.09
N LEU A 53 12.13 4.43 -6.93
CA LEU A 53 11.57 5.45 -6.06
C LEU A 53 12.71 6.23 -5.36
N LYS A 54 12.76 7.54 -5.61
CA LYS A 54 13.74 8.44 -5.01
C LYS A 54 13.13 9.27 -3.88
N THR A 55 11.92 9.78 -4.12
CA THR A 55 11.20 10.64 -3.18
C THR A 55 9.71 10.40 -3.28
N ILE A 56 9.01 10.53 -2.15
CA ILE A 56 7.57 10.46 -2.14
C ILE A 56 6.98 11.34 -1.03
N ARG A 57 5.90 12.05 -1.35
CA ARG A 57 4.98 12.69 -0.39
C ARG A 57 3.64 12.01 -0.47
N TYR A 58 2.99 11.83 0.66
CA TYR A 58 1.62 11.32 0.72
C TYR A 58 0.94 11.64 2.05
N ASN A 59 -0.38 11.63 2.03
CA ASN A 59 -1.21 11.48 3.22
C ASN A 59 -1.51 9.99 3.39
N LEU A 60 -1.42 9.49 4.61
CA LEU A 60 -1.65 8.09 4.94
C LEU A 60 -2.80 7.99 5.93
N GLN A 61 -3.81 7.21 5.59
CA GLN A 61 -4.80 6.70 6.53
C GLN A 61 -4.49 5.25 6.84
N CYS A 62 -4.34 4.91 8.11
CA CYS A 62 -4.16 3.53 8.51
C CYS A 62 -5.16 3.12 9.58
N ASN A 63 -5.58 1.86 9.51
CA ASN A 63 -6.33 1.21 10.55
C ASN A 63 -5.57 -0.05 10.94
N GLU A 64 -5.23 -0.18 12.20
CA GLU A 64 -4.45 -1.29 12.74
C GLU A 64 -5.20 -1.93 13.90
N ARG A 65 -5.24 -3.27 13.94
CA ARG A 65 -5.84 -3.99 15.05
C ARG A 65 -4.86 -4.02 16.22
N ILE A 66 -5.12 -3.18 17.23
CA ILE A 66 -4.32 -3.10 18.46
C ILE A 66 -5.14 -3.64 19.62
N LYS A 67 -4.66 -4.69 20.30
CA LYS A 67 -5.34 -5.33 21.42
C LYS A 67 -6.79 -5.70 21.08
N GLY A 68 -6.99 -6.24 19.88
CA GLY A 68 -8.28 -6.70 19.38
C GLY A 68 -9.24 -5.59 18.93
N ARG A 69 -8.81 -4.33 18.85
CA ARG A 69 -9.63 -3.18 18.40
C ARG A 69 -8.96 -2.46 17.25
N MET A 70 -9.74 -2.10 16.22
CA MET A 70 -9.23 -1.28 15.13
C MET A 70 -8.98 0.14 15.63
N GLN A 71 -7.77 0.63 15.44
CA GLN A 71 -7.37 2.01 15.72
C GLN A 71 -7.08 2.72 14.41
N HIS A 72 -7.67 3.91 14.26
CA HIS A 72 -7.50 4.75 13.09
C HIS A 72 -6.46 5.83 13.34
N THR A 73 -5.55 6.04 12.38
CA THR A 73 -4.61 7.15 12.38
C THR A 73 -4.48 7.77 10.99
N GLU A 74 -4.23 9.09 10.99
CA GLU A 74 -3.93 9.85 9.79
C GLU A 74 -2.59 10.54 9.94
N SER A 75 -1.78 10.51 8.90
CA SER A 75 -0.46 11.14 8.90
C SER A 75 -0.10 11.76 7.56
N LYS A 76 0.82 12.72 7.60
CA LYS A 76 1.45 13.31 6.41
C LYS A 76 2.91 12.88 6.39
N VAL A 77 3.36 12.35 5.27
CA VAL A 77 4.69 11.78 5.14
C VAL A 77 5.45 12.45 4.00
N LYS A 78 6.71 12.75 4.27
CA LYS A 78 7.72 13.13 3.28
C LYS A 78 8.88 12.15 3.43
N LEU A 79 9.19 11.42 2.39
CA LEU A 79 10.25 10.40 2.41
C LEU A 79 11.18 10.59 1.20
N GLN A 80 12.46 10.75 1.47
CA GLN A 80 13.56 10.57 0.52
C GLN A 80 14.17 9.19 0.79
N VAL A 81 14.39 8.40 -0.26
CA VAL A 81 14.84 7.00 -0.11
C VAL A 81 16.34 6.89 0.11
N VAL A 82 17.15 7.63 -0.65
CA VAL A 82 18.63 7.58 -0.57
C VAL A 82 19.22 9.00 -0.65
N PRO A 83 20.06 9.43 0.33
CA PRO A 83 20.12 8.87 1.69
C PRO A 83 18.73 8.97 2.32
N ARG A 84 18.42 8.02 3.21
CA ARG A 84 17.05 7.97 3.75
C ARG A 84 16.80 9.14 4.69
N LYS A 85 15.73 9.91 4.41
CA LYS A 85 15.25 11.03 5.23
C LYS A 85 13.75 10.98 5.31
N LEU A 86 13.22 11.23 6.49
CA LEU A 86 11.79 11.18 6.76
C LEU A 86 11.34 12.38 7.57
N TYR A 87 10.24 12.99 7.15
CA TYR A 87 9.41 13.83 8.00
C TYR A 87 8.03 13.20 8.07
N LEU A 88 7.50 13.09 9.28
CA LEU A 88 6.17 12.57 9.58
C LEU A 88 5.43 13.55 10.49
N TYR A 89 4.19 13.85 10.14
CA TYR A 89 3.24 14.56 11.01
C TYR A 89 2.05 13.64 11.29
N ILE A 90 1.76 13.40 12.55
CA ILE A 90 0.68 12.53 13.01
C ILE A 90 0.05 13.07 14.31
N LYS A 91 -1.25 13.41 14.28
CA LYS A 91 -1.99 13.85 15.48
C LYS A 91 -1.30 14.99 16.28
N GLY A 92 -0.68 15.93 15.62
CA GLY A 92 0.05 17.04 16.28
C GLY A 92 1.49 16.71 16.65
N ILE A 93 1.92 15.47 16.50
CA ILE A 93 3.31 15.04 16.71
C ILE A 93 4.08 15.19 15.41
N GLU A 94 5.29 15.74 15.48
CA GLU A 94 6.22 15.81 14.35
C GLU A 94 7.42 14.92 14.61
N VAL A 95 7.82 14.18 13.58
CA VAL A 95 8.99 13.30 13.61
C VAL A 95 9.90 13.65 12.46
N LEU A 96 11.14 13.92 12.74
CA LEU A 96 12.19 14.13 11.74
C LEU A 96 13.31 13.11 11.96
N TRP A 97 13.63 12.35 10.91
CA TRP A 97 14.69 11.38 10.96
C TRP A 97 15.53 11.43 9.68
N CYS A 98 16.82 11.45 9.82
CA CYS A 98 17.76 11.42 8.70
C CYS A 98 18.85 10.39 8.99
N GLU A 99 19.07 9.50 8.04
CA GLU A 99 20.10 8.47 8.10
C GLU A 99 21.47 9.07 8.39
N GLY A 100 22.22 8.43 9.31
CA GLY A 100 23.56 8.87 9.69
C GLY A 100 23.62 10.10 10.60
N THR A 101 22.48 10.63 11.04
CA THR A 101 22.43 11.78 11.95
C THR A 101 21.85 11.41 13.31
N ASN A 102 21.98 12.29 14.30
CA ASN A 102 21.38 12.19 15.64
C ASN A 102 21.60 10.83 16.34
N ASN A 103 22.76 10.20 16.11
CA ASN A 103 23.08 8.85 16.61
C ASN A 103 22.02 7.79 16.26
N GLY A 104 21.36 7.92 15.10
CA GLY A 104 20.30 7.02 14.67
C GLY A 104 18.91 7.32 15.24
N ASN A 105 18.80 8.26 16.19
CA ASN A 105 17.53 8.64 16.80
C ASN A 105 16.70 9.57 15.90
N ALA A 106 15.39 9.47 16.02
CA ALA A 106 14.45 10.44 15.47
C ALA A 106 14.35 11.65 16.42
N LEU A 107 14.30 12.86 15.85
CA LEU A 107 13.89 14.06 16.56
C LEU A 107 12.36 14.10 16.55
N VAL A 108 11.75 14.15 17.74
CA VAL A 108 10.29 14.11 17.91
C VAL A 108 9.83 15.34 18.66
N ASN A 109 8.95 16.14 18.06
CA ASN A 109 8.16 17.14 18.77
C ASN A 109 6.83 16.50 19.16
N PRO A 110 6.51 16.32 20.44
CA PRO A 110 5.27 15.68 20.89
C PRO A 110 4.01 16.55 20.70
N GLY A 111 4.16 17.83 20.31
CA GLY A 111 3.04 18.75 20.13
C GLY A 111 2.24 19.08 21.40
N SER A 112 2.75 18.65 22.57
CA SER A 112 2.09 18.80 23.87
C SER A 112 3.10 19.04 24.98
N PHE A 113 2.59 19.43 26.18
CA PHE A 113 3.47 19.59 27.36
C PHE A 113 4.36 18.34 27.57
N PRO A 114 5.67 18.53 27.82
CA PRO A 114 6.39 19.77 28.19
C PRO A 114 6.90 20.62 27.00
N TYR A 115 6.42 20.41 25.77
CA TYR A 115 6.79 21.17 24.54
C TYR A 115 8.30 21.17 24.25
N ILE A 116 8.97 20.07 24.58
CA ILE A 116 10.39 19.87 24.31
C ILE A 116 10.58 18.79 23.27
N ASN A 117 11.56 18.98 22.41
CA ASN A 117 11.95 17.95 21.46
C ASN A 117 12.65 16.79 22.15
N LEU A 118 12.31 15.58 21.74
CA LEU A 118 12.88 14.33 22.26
C LEU A 118 13.72 13.66 21.18
N ASN A 119 14.80 13.01 21.57
CA ASN A 119 15.55 12.11 20.70
C ASN A 119 15.15 10.67 21.05
N LEU A 120 14.42 10.02 20.14
CA LEU A 120 13.85 8.70 20.39
C LEU A 120 14.43 7.68 19.40
N ASP A 121 14.80 6.52 19.91
CA ASP A 121 15.12 5.35 19.08
C ASP A 121 13.85 4.94 18.27
N PRO A 122 13.94 4.86 16.94
CA PRO A 122 12.84 4.39 16.10
C PRO A 122 12.28 3.02 16.50
N ASN A 123 13.11 2.16 17.09
CA ASN A 123 12.70 0.84 17.59
C ASN A 123 12.29 0.85 19.07
N GLY A 124 12.42 1.99 19.74
CA GLY A 124 12.13 2.14 21.17
C GLY A 124 10.63 2.06 21.48
N SER A 125 10.31 1.83 22.74
CA SER A 125 8.95 1.59 23.22
C SER A 125 7.99 2.74 22.92
N LEU A 126 8.43 3.99 23.00
CA LEU A 126 7.60 5.16 22.70
C LEU A 126 7.24 5.25 21.22
N MET A 127 8.20 4.91 20.34
CA MET A 127 8.00 4.96 18.89
C MET A 127 7.20 3.78 18.35
N ARG A 128 7.11 2.67 19.11
CA ARG A 128 6.34 1.46 18.73
C ARG A 128 5.00 1.34 19.43
N LYS A 129 4.71 2.26 20.33
CA LYS A 129 3.49 2.16 21.14
C LYS A 129 2.23 2.26 20.27
N ASP A 130 1.34 1.26 20.42
CA ASP A 130 0.02 1.22 19.82
C ASP A 130 0.03 1.38 18.27
N GLN A 131 1.01 0.75 17.61
CA GLN A 131 1.11 0.67 16.14
C GLN A 131 1.85 -0.61 15.69
N HIS A 132 1.58 -1.05 14.46
CA HIS A 132 2.23 -2.24 13.89
C HIS A 132 3.64 -1.93 13.39
N HIS A 133 3.84 -0.76 12.81
CA HIS A 133 5.08 -0.36 12.14
C HIS A 133 5.62 0.93 12.70
N THR A 134 6.93 1.11 12.57
CA THR A 134 7.62 2.35 12.92
C THR A 134 8.02 3.12 11.66
N ILE A 135 8.73 4.22 11.85
CA ILE A 135 9.28 5.00 10.73
C ILE A 135 10.29 4.22 9.88
N ASN A 136 10.85 3.12 10.39
CA ASN A 136 11.79 2.27 9.65
C ASN A 136 11.12 1.51 8.51
N GLU A 137 9.85 1.12 8.68
CA GLU A 137 9.05 0.39 7.70
C GLU A 137 8.29 1.31 6.73
N MET A 138 8.36 2.65 6.93
CA MET A 138 7.67 3.58 6.03
C MET A 138 8.25 3.55 4.60
N GLY A 139 7.38 3.70 3.63
CA GLY A 139 7.66 3.53 2.20
C GLY A 139 7.29 2.13 1.72
N TYR A 140 7.88 1.70 0.60
CA TYR A 140 7.42 0.46 -0.06
C TYR A 140 8.39 -0.73 0.04
N HIS A 141 9.66 -0.51 0.43
CA HIS A 141 10.66 -1.59 0.47
C HIS A 141 10.28 -2.73 1.44
N TYR A 142 9.68 -2.38 2.59
CA TYR A 142 9.23 -3.40 3.53
C TYR A 142 8.08 -4.26 2.94
N LEU A 143 7.13 -3.63 2.25
CA LEU A 143 6.07 -4.34 1.53
C LEU A 143 6.64 -5.21 0.40
N GLU A 144 7.62 -4.70 -0.32
CA GLU A 144 8.33 -5.45 -1.36
C GLU A 144 8.98 -6.71 -0.81
N ASP A 145 9.69 -6.62 0.33
CA ASP A 145 10.32 -7.76 0.99
C ASP A 145 9.29 -8.82 1.39
N ILE A 146 8.12 -8.40 1.90
CA ILE A 146 7.01 -9.30 2.23
C ILE A 146 6.48 -10.00 0.99
N ILE A 147 6.27 -9.27 -0.12
CA ILE A 147 5.78 -9.83 -1.38
C ILE A 147 6.81 -10.82 -1.95
N LYS A 148 8.09 -10.45 -1.98
CA LYS A 148 9.19 -11.32 -2.45
C LYS A 148 9.30 -12.60 -1.60
N ASP A 149 9.12 -12.51 -0.29
CA ASP A 149 9.06 -13.68 0.58
C ASP A 149 7.84 -14.56 0.27
N GLY A 150 6.69 -13.95 0.06
CA GLY A 150 5.48 -14.65 -0.37
C GLY A 150 5.70 -15.44 -1.66
N LEU A 151 6.33 -14.82 -2.67
CA LEU A 151 6.69 -15.48 -3.92
C LEU A 151 7.62 -16.69 -3.70
N ARG A 152 8.63 -16.56 -2.84
CA ARG A 152 9.52 -17.68 -2.48
C ARG A 152 8.74 -18.83 -1.81
N LYS A 153 7.80 -18.52 -0.93
CA LYS A 153 6.99 -19.52 -0.20
C LYS A 153 6.04 -20.30 -1.10
N VAL A 154 5.46 -19.65 -2.11
CA VAL A 154 4.51 -20.30 -3.02
C VAL A 154 5.19 -21.03 -4.18
N GLY A 155 6.41 -20.64 -4.57
CA GLY A 155 7.16 -21.24 -5.67
C GLY A 155 6.33 -21.31 -6.97
N ASP A 156 6.20 -22.48 -7.56
CA ASP A 156 5.48 -22.68 -8.83
C ASP A 156 3.96 -22.46 -8.75
N LYS A 157 3.43 -22.17 -7.54
CA LYS A 157 1.98 -21.91 -7.35
C LYS A 157 1.64 -20.42 -7.45
N ILE A 158 2.51 -19.58 -8.02
CA ILE A 158 2.33 -18.12 -8.09
C ILE A 158 0.95 -17.75 -8.62
N ASP A 159 0.49 -18.31 -9.73
CA ASP A 159 -0.79 -18.00 -10.36
C ASP A 159 -2.02 -18.46 -9.56
N LYS A 160 -1.84 -19.26 -8.53
CA LYS A 160 -2.91 -19.65 -7.61
C LYS A 160 -2.99 -18.76 -6.38
N ASN A 161 -1.88 -18.16 -6.01
CA ASN A 161 -1.74 -17.40 -4.78
C ASN A 161 -1.71 -15.89 -5.03
N PHE A 162 -1.21 -15.47 -6.20
CA PHE A 162 -1.16 -14.07 -6.66
C PHE A 162 -2.09 -13.92 -7.86
N ILE A 163 -3.25 -13.29 -7.66
CA ILE A 163 -4.31 -13.24 -8.67
C ILE A 163 -4.66 -11.78 -8.96
N LEU A 164 -4.42 -11.35 -10.21
CA LEU A 164 -4.93 -10.10 -10.71
C LEU A 164 -6.44 -10.22 -10.91
N LEU A 165 -7.21 -9.50 -10.08
CA LEU A 165 -8.68 -9.52 -10.08
C LEU A 165 -9.31 -8.55 -11.09
N GLY A 166 -8.47 -7.81 -11.86
CA GLY A 166 -8.91 -6.79 -12.80
C GLY A 166 -8.57 -5.38 -12.31
N GLU A 167 -9.39 -4.41 -12.69
CA GLU A 167 -9.17 -3.00 -12.41
C GLU A 167 -10.27 -2.45 -11.50
N GLU A 168 -9.90 -1.48 -10.66
CA GLU A 168 -10.80 -0.77 -9.76
C GLU A 168 -10.45 0.73 -9.75
N LYS A 169 -11.46 1.61 -9.69
CA LYS A 169 -11.23 3.04 -9.48
C LYS A 169 -11.08 3.32 -7.98
N TYR A 170 -10.00 3.98 -7.63
CA TYR A 170 -9.71 4.38 -6.26
C TYR A 170 -9.22 5.84 -6.23
N ASN A 171 -9.90 6.71 -5.49
CA ASN A 171 -9.58 8.15 -5.40
C ASN A 171 -9.39 8.85 -6.76
N GLY A 172 -10.25 8.52 -7.74
CA GLY A 172 -10.20 9.07 -9.09
C GLY A 172 -9.13 8.47 -10.01
N ARG A 173 -8.33 7.53 -9.53
CA ARG A 173 -7.27 6.84 -10.27
C ARG A 173 -7.69 5.42 -10.63
N VAL A 174 -7.23 4.91 -11.76
CA VAL A 174 -7.44 3.51 -12.16
C VAL A 174 -6.33 2.67 -11.59
N CYS A 175 -6.69 1.61 -10.87
CA CYS A 175 -5.76 0.74 -10.20
C CYS A 175 -5.94 -0.70 -10.63
N TYR A 176 -4.87 -1.48 -10.70
CA TYR A 176 -4.92 -2.92 -10.71
C TYR A 176 -5.28 -3.43 -9.31
N LYS A 177 -6.16 -4.42 -9.24
CA LYS A 177 -6.52 -5.09 -7.98
C LYS A 177 -5.84 -6.45 -7.93
N LEU A 178 -4.88 -6.60 -7.03
CA LEU A 178 -4.13 -7.83 -6.81
C LEU A 178 -4.57 -8.48 -5.49
N SER A 179 -4.88 -9.76 -5.53
CA SER A 179 -5.11 -10.62 -4.37
C SER A 179 -3.91 -11.53 -4.14
N ILE A 180 -3.39 -11.54 -2.92
CA ILE A 180 -2.31 -12.44 -2.49
C ILE A 180 -2.86 -13.32 -1.37
N THR A 181 -2.90 -14.64 -1.57
CA THR A 181 -3.53 -15.58 -0.64
C THR A 181 -2.56 -16.68 -0.19
N PHE A 182 -2.62 -17.00 1.10
CA PHE A 182 -1.92 -18.15 1.69
C PHE A 182 -2.98 -19.02 2.39
N PRO A 183 -3.64 -19.96 1.65
CA PRO A 183 -4.73 -20.77 2.19
C PRO A 183 -4.31 -21.60 3.41
N ASP A 184 -3.04 -22.04 3.42
CA ASP A 184 -2.44 -22.85 4.47
C ASP A 184 -1.85 -22.01 5.62
N PHE A 185 -2.31 -20.74 5.77
CA PHE A 185 -1.90 -19.87 6.88
C PHE A 185 -2.13 -20.56 8.22
N THR A 186 -1.07 -20.69 9.00
CA THR A 186 -1.10 -21.37 10.30
C THR A 186 -0.10 -20.76 11.28
N TRP A 187 -0.15 -21.22 12.52
CA TRP A 187 0.75 -20.82 13.59
C TRP A 187 1.74 -21.94 13.86
N ASN A 188 3.04 -21.64 13.75
CA ASN A 188 4.13 -22.57 14.01
C ASN A 188 4.76 -22.28 15.37
N SER A 189 5.29 -23.33 16.01
CA SER A 189 6.14 -23.19 17.19
C SER A 189 7.53 -22.74 16.75
N TYR A 190 8.09 -21.74 17.42
CA TYR A 190 9.44 -21.24 17.20
C TYR A 190 10.19 -21.21 18.53
N THR A 191 11.37 -21.81 18.57
CA THR A 191 12.26 -21.74 19.73
C THR A 191 13.20 -20.54 19.57
N VAL A 192 13.08 -19.58 20.49
CA VAL A 192 13.88 -18.34 20.52
C VAL A 192 15.35 -18.69 20.69
N LYS A 193 16.20 -18.12 19.85
CA LYS A 193 17.66 -18.28 19.92
C LYS A 193 18.27 -17.17 20.74
N LYS A 194 19.57 -17.35 21.06
CA LYS A 194 20.35 -16.35 21.77
C LYS A 194 20.27 -14.99 21.08
N ASP A 195 20.08 -13.93 21.85
CA ASP A 195 20.03 -12.52 21.43
C ASP A 195 18.89 -12.17 20.44
N GLU A 196 17.89 -13.07 20.26
CA GLU A 196 16.70 -12.76 19.45
C GLU A 196 15.65 -11.99 20.29
N THR A 197 14.94 -11.10 19.58
CA THR A 197 13.72 -10.41 20.02
C THR A 197 12.59 -10.72 19.07
N LEU A 198 11.33 -10.40 19.39
CA LEU A 198 10.23 -10.57 18.44
C LEU A 198 10.47 -9.79 17.14
N ILE A 199 11.13 -8.63 17.22
CA ILE A 199 11.48 -7.82 16.05
C ILE A 199 12.46 -8.56 15.14
N THR A 200 13.57 -9.08 15.71
CA THR A 200 14.58 -9.81 14.91
C THR A 200 14.03 -11.12 14.34
N ILE A 201 13.18 -11.82 15.08
CA ILE A 201 12.48 -13.03 14.63
C ILE A 201 11.53 -12.67 13.47
N ALA A 202 10.72 -11.61 13.63
CA ALA A 202 9.78 -11.18 12.60
C ALA A 202 10.49 -10.79 11.29
N ARG A 203 11.60 -10.04 11.36
CA ARG A 203 12.40 -9.68 10.18
C ARG A 203 12.98 -10.90 9.48
N LYS A 204 13.49 -11.86 10.24
CA LYS A 204 14.04 -13.13 9.72
C LYS A 204 12.99 -13.98 9.03
N LEU A 205 11.76 -13.99 9.52
CA LEU A 205 10.65 -14.79 9.01
C LEU A 205 9.77 -14.02 8.01
N HIS A 206 10.01 -12.73 7.79
CA HIS A 206 9.19 -11.81 7.00
C HIS A 206 7.71 -11.83 7.43
N VAL A 207 7.47 -11.68 8.73
CA VAL A 207 6.14 -11.63 9.34
C VAL A 207 6.02 -10.41 10.25
N SER A 208 4.79 -10.08 10.70
CA SER A 208 4.58 -8.95 11.60
C SER A 208 5.00 -9.31 13.03
N GLU A 209 5.87 -8.50 13.61
CA GLU A 209 6.24 -8.61 15.03
C GLU A 209 5.05 -8.38 15.96
N TYR A 210 4.14 -7.47 15.57
CA TYR A 210 2.92 -7.23 16.34
C TYR A 210 1.98 -8.45 16.30
N MET A 211 1.87 -9.12 15.17
CA MET A 211 1.10 -10.34 15.05
C MET A 211 1.65 -11.45 15.96
N ILE A 212 2.99 -11.56 16.05
CA ILE A 212 3.63 -12.47 17.01
C ILE A 212 3.26 -12.07 18.44
N LEU A 213 3.45 -10.81 18.81
CA LEU A 213 3.15 -10.29 20.15
C LEU A 213 1.70 -10.54 20.55
N GLU A 214 0.74 -10.20 19.69
CA GLU A 214 -0.70 -10.36 19.93
C GLU A 214 -1.13 -11.83 20.18
N ASN A 215 -0.39 -12.80 19.62
CA ASN A 215 -0.70 -14.22 19.75
C ASN A 215 0.11 -14.97 20.82
N ASN A 216 0.94 -14.26 21.56
CA ASN A 216 1.72 -14.79 22.68
C ASN A 216 1.37 -14.01 23.97
N SER A 217 0.23 -14.31 24.57
CA SER A 217 -0.38 -13.56 25.68
C SER A 217 0.46 -13.46 26.96
N LYS A 218 1.58 -14.17 27.06
CA LYS A 218 2.55 -14.07 28.16
C LYS A 218 3.59 -12.98 27.95
N LEU A 219 3.61 -12.37 26.77
CA LEU A 219 4.56 -11.31 26.39
C LEU A 219 3.84 -9.97 26.39
N ASP A 220 4.44 -8.99 27.06
CA ASP A 220 3.92 -7.62 27.11
C ASP A 220 4.64 -6.72 26.09
N TRP A 221 5.87 -7.10 25.71
CA TRP A 221 6.72 -6.30 24.83
C TRP A 221 7.61 -7.18 23.92
N TYR A 222 8.19 -6.55 22.89
CA TYR A 222 8.96 -7.24 21.83
C TYR A 222 10.27 -7.87 22.28
N ASN A 223 10.82 -7.48 23.44
CA ASN A 223 12.05 -8.03 24.03
C ASN A 223 11.82 -8.88 25.29
N ASP A 224 10.56 -9.26 25.58
CA ASP A 224 10.23 -10.10 26.73
C ASP A 224 10.55 -11.58 26.53
N VAL A 225 11.18 -11.93 25.40
CA VAL A 225 11.58 -13.31 25.09
C VAL A 225 13.00 -13.61 25.53
N LYS A 226 13.27 -14.86 25.85
CA LYS A 226 14.59 -15.38 26.25
C LYS A 226 14.95 -16.60 25.41
N GLU A 227 16.24 -16.86 25.28
CA GLU A 227 16.75 -18.10 24.67
C GLU A 227 16.08 -19.34 25.27
N GLY A 228 15.57 -20.21 24.41
CA GLY A 228 14.85 -21.41 24.76
C GLY A 228 13.33 -21.26 24.94
N ASP A 229 12.80 -20.03 24.97
CA ASP A 229 11.35 -19.83 24.98
C ASP A 229 10.72 -20.37 23.69
N VAL A 230 9.53 -20.98 23.83
CA VAL A 230 8.74 -21.46 22.68
C VAL A 230 7.57 -20.52 22.48
N ILE A 231 7.56 -19.85 21.33
CA ILE A 231 6.54 -18.87 20.95
C ILE A 231 5.80 -19.32 19.69
N LYS A 232 4.60 -18.75 19.48
CA LYS A 232 3.84 -18.92 18.23
C LYS A 232 4.23 -17.86 17.24
N VAL A 233 4.56 -18.27 16.02
CA VAL A 233 4.84 -17.38 14.89
C VAL A 233 3.95 -17.74 13.70
N PRO A 234 3.45 -16.77 12.91
CA PRO A 234 2.64 -17.08 11.74
C PRO A 234 3.51 -17.65 10.61
N SER A 235 2.93 -18.48 9.76
CA SER A 235 3.62 -19.09 8.60
C SER A 235 3.90 -18.11 7.46
N SER A 236 3.14 -17.02 7.40
CA SER A 236 3.27 -15.93 6.42
C SER A 236 2.83 -14.60 7.04
N TYR A 237 3.12 -13.49 6.36
CA TYR A 237 2.71 -12.15 6.82
C TYR A 237 1.19 -11.99 6.90
N SER A 238 0.47 -12.65 6.00
CA SER A 238 -1.00 -12.57 5.94
C SER A 238 -1.60 -13.91 5.52
N LYS A 239 -2.87 -14.10 5.79
CA LYS A 239 -3.70 -15.13 5.15
C LYS A 239 -4.21 -14.65 3.79
N LEU A 240 -4.55 -13.35 3.71
CA LEU A 240 -4.99 -12.66 2.51
C LEU A 240 -4.48 -11.23 2.54
N THR A 241 -3.95 -10.76 1.43
CA THR A 241 -3.66 -9.35 1.18
C THR A 241 -4.36 -8.90 -0.08
N LEU A 242 -5.04 -7.76 -0.03
CA LEU A 242 -5.62 -7.09 -1.19
C LEU A 242 -4.88 -5.79 -1.43
N LEU A 243 -4.28 -5.66 -2.62
CA LEU A 243 -3.58 -4.45 -3.04
C LEU A 243 -4.35 -3.76 -4.16
N LEU A 244 -4.47 -2.44 -4.08
CA LEU A 244 -4.78 -1.59 -5.22
C LEU A 244 -3.50 -0.91 -5.68
N ILE A 245 -3.09 -1.17 -6.90
CA ILE A 245 -1.83 -0.70 -7.48
C ILE A 245 -2.16 0.32 -8.55
N ASP A 246 -1.73 1.55 -8.36
CA ASP A 246 -1.95 2.64 -9.30
C ASP A 246 -1.30 2.35 -10.66
N LYS A 247 -2.04 2.50 -11.74
CA LYS A 247 -1.56 2.17 -13.10
C LYS A 247 -0.50 3.13 -13.63
N GLU A 248 -0.46 4.36 -13.15
CA GLU A 248 0.53 5.35 -13.58
C GLU A 248 1.84 5.22 -12.79
N TYR A 249 1.73 5.06 -11.48
CA TYR A 249 2.91 4.97 -10.60
C TYR A 249 3.45 3.56 -10.43
N MET A 250 2.65 2.53 -10.72
CA MET A 250 2.92 1.13 -10.39
C MET A 250 3.28 0.92 -8.92
N LEU A 251 2.70 1.74 -8.05
CA LEU A 251 2.85 1.67 -6.60
C LEU A 251 1.52 1.36 -5.93
N PRO A 252 1.49 0.56 -4.86
CA PRO A 252 0.30 0.33 -4.07
C PRO A 252 -0.27 1.62 -3.48
N VAL A 253 -1.57 1.88 -3.67
CA VAL A 253 -2.31 3.00 -3.10
C VAL A 253 -3.30 2.57 -2.01
N SER A 254 -3.56 1.28 -1.91
CA SER A 254 -4.31 0.67 -0.81
C SER A 254 -3.77 -0.73 -0.55
N ASN A 255 -3.58 -1.05 0.72
CA ASN A 255 -3.14 -2.34 1.20
C ASN A 255 -4.08 -2.78 2.34
N LYS A 256 -4.77 -3.93 2.18
CA LYS A 256 -5.64 -4.53 3.20
C LYS A 256 -5.12 -5.92 3.54
N VAL A 257 -4.73 -6.11 4.77
CA VAL A 257 -4.10 -7.34 5.27
C VAL A 257 -5.07 -8.06 6.21
N PHE A 258 -5.24 -9.34 6.01
CA PHE A 258 -6.10 -10.21 6.81
C PHE A 258 -5.30 -11.39 7.35
N ASP A 259 -5.49 -11.71 8.61
CA ASP A 259 -5.03 -12.94 9.25
C ASP A 259 -6.17 -13.95 9.44
N ASP A 260 -6.03 -14.90 10.36
CA ASP A 260 -7.06 -15.87 10.71
C ASP A 260 -8.19 -15.29 11.59
N LYS A 261 -7.98 -14.10 12.20
CA LYS A 261 -8.99 -13.37 13.00
C LYS A 261 -9.77 -12.33 12.19
N GLY A 262 -9.43 -12.14 10.91
CA GLY A 262 -10.04 -11.15 10.01
C GLY A 262 -9.11 -10.00 9.65
N LEU A 263 -9.67 -8.79 9.50
CA LEU A 263 -8.86 -7.61 9.13
C LEU A 263 -7.82 -7.32 10.21
N PHE A 264 -6.56 -7.30 9.81
CA PHE A 264 -5.41 -7.02 10.67
C PHE A 264 -4.98 -5.57 10.55
N GLU A 265 -4.82 -5.08 9.31
CA GLU A 265 -4.41 -3.70 9.04
C GLU A 265 -4.88 -3.21 7.68
N THR A 266 -5.01 -1.89 7.53
CA THR A 266 -5.16 -1.21 6.24
C THR A 266 -4.26 0.01 6.16
N TYR A 267 -3.68 0.24 4.98
CA TYR A 267 -2.91 1.44 4.63
C TYR A 267 -3.45 2.01 3.34
N GLU A 268 -3.87 3.27 3.37
CA GLU A 268 -4.48 3.96 2.24
C GLU A 268 -3.74 5.27 1.98
N TYR A 269 -3.22 5.42 0.76
CA TYR A 269 -2.34 6.52 0.35
C TYR A 269 -3.11 7.52 -0.50
N TYR A 270 -3.03 8.78 -0.11
CA TYR A 270 -3.71 9.91 -0.75
C TYR A 270 -2.70 10.98 -1.15
N ASP A 271 -3.06 11.80 -2.13
CA ASP A 271 -2.28 12.97 -2.56
C ASP A 271 -0.81 12.67 -2.85
N MET A 272 -0.56 11.49 -3.43
CA MET A 272 0.78 11.01 -3.69
C MET A 272 1.51 11.89 -4.70
N GLN A 273 2.74 12.26 -4.39
CA GLN A 273 3.68 12.90 -5.30
C GLN A 273 4.94 12.04 -5.37
N VAL A 274 5.08 11.32 -6.47
CA VAL A 274 6.17 10.35 -6.70
C VAL A 274 7.30 11.02 -7.46
N ASN A 275 8.54 10.85 -6.98
CA ASN A 275 9.78 11.33 -7.58
C ASN A 275 9.81 12.85 -7.87
N LYS A 276 9.05 13.63 -7.09
CA LYS A 276 9.16 15.09 -7.09
C LYS A 276 10.27 15.50 -6.11
N PRO A 277 11.23 16.34 -6.52
CA PRO A 277 12.35 16.74 -5.66
C PRO A 277 11.86 17.46 -4.42
N PHE A 278 12.59 17.28 -3.31
CA PHE A 278 12.41 18.05 -2.08
C PHE A 278 13.38 19.24 -2.02
N ASP A 279 12.96 20.35 -1.44
CA ASP A 279 13.92 21.26 -0.83
C ASP A 279 14.57 20.52 0.35
N GLN A 280 15.91 20.46 0.37
CA GLN A 280 16.63 19.76 1.43
C GLN A 280 16.39 20.36 2.81
N LYS A 281 15.95 21.61 2.89
CA LYS A 281 15.51 22.25 4.14
C LYS A 281 14.28 21.59 4.74
N GLU A 282 13.46 20.91 3.94
CA GLU A 282 12.29 20.14 4.42
C GLU A 282 12.66 18.98 5.35
N PHE A 283 13.93 18.61 5.39
CA PHE A 283 14.47 17.61 6.31
C PHE A 283 15.34 18.25 7.42
N THR A 284 15.05 19.49 7.79
CA THR A 284 15.69 20.18 8.90
C THR A 284 14.63 20.70 9.89
N LYS A 285 15.01 20.78 11.17
CA LYS A 285 14.13 21.29 12.23
C LYS A 285 13.70 22.76 12.04
N GLY A 286 14.46 23.53 11.25
CA GLY A 286 14.20 24.97 11.00
C GLY A 286 13.37 25.20 9.73
N PHE A 287 12.77 24.20 9.14
CA PHE A 287 11.90 24.38 7.98
C PHE A 287 10.63 25.15 8.38
N GLU A 288 10.23 26.12 7.56
CA GLU A 288 9.03 26.92 7.81
C GLU A 288 7.78 26.04 7.95
N GLY A 289 7.02 26.24 9.02
CA GLY A 289 5.82 25.47 9.33
C GLY A 289 6.05 24.22 10.16
N TYR A 290 7.30 23.90 10.56
CA TYR A 290 7.58 22.88 11.57
C TYR A 290 7.72 23.52 12.97
N ASN A 291 7.44 22.73 14.00
CA ASN A 291 7.42 23.21 15.39
C ASN A 291 8.56 22.64 16.25
N PHE A 292 9.62 22.14 15.64
CA PHE A 292 10.78 21.60 16.38
C PHE A 292 11.54 22.65 17.19
#